data_c7778d6a078760ab871512674b76a751
#
_entry.id   c7778d6a078760ab871512674b76a751
#
_cell.length_a   1.000
_cell.length_b   1.000
_cell.length_c   1.000
_cell.angle_alpha   90.00
_cell.angle_beta   90.00
_cell.angle_gamma   90.00
#
_symmetry.space_group_name_H-M   'P 1'
#
loop_
_entity.id
_entity.type
_entity.pdbx_description
1 polymer ?
#
loop_
_entity_poly.entity_id
_entity_poly.type
_entity_poly.pdbx_seq_one_letter_code
_entity_poly.pdbx_strand_id
1 'polypeptide(L)'
;MPLDYERMLSTEFHRRPSPAIRGLLAFESKPDMISFLAGKPNPSGFPFQSISVTLKPDAIMSNDPETNTPTELVIEGDTLNRVLQYGSSSSDILFSEAIGAIVTAVHGRTRNDGTPAGDFEMSVGTGSQDLLSKTSTVLFDPGDTVLLESPMYPGLLPDFTSRGIH
;
A
#
# COMPACT_ATOMS: atom_id res chain seq x y z
N MET A 1 -21.03 -15.37 -13.43
CA MET A 1 -21.36 -13.99 -13.77
C MET A 1 -20.25 -13.12 -13.19
N PRO A 2 -19.56 -12.28 -13.95
CA PRO A 2 -18.55 -11.42 -13.38
C PRO A 2 -19.16 -10.47 -12.36
N LEU A 3 -18.43 -10.16 -11.28
CA LEU A 3 -18.86 -9.20 -10.29
C LEU A 3 -18.90 -7.79 -10.91
N ASP A 4 -19.98 -7.08 -10.68
CA ASP A 4 -20.11 -5.68 -11.05
C ASP A 4 -19.59 -4.82 -9.88
N TYR A 5 -18.29 -4.52 -9.91
CA TYR A 5 -17.63 -3.78 -8.85
C TYR A 5 -18.19 -2.36 -8.66
N GLU A 6 -18.64 -1.71 -9.73
CA GLU A 6 -19.23 -0.37 -9.65
C GLU A 6 -20.48 -0.34 -8.75
N ARG A 7 -21.29 -1.39 -8.80
CA ARG A 7 -22.48 -1.50 -7.95
C ARG A 7 -22.19 -1.84 -6.50
N MET A 8 -20.97 -2.25 -6.19
CA MET A 8 -20.54 -2.60 -4.83
C MET A 8 -19.94 -1.40 -4.10
N LEU A 9 -19.72 -0.29 -4.77
CA LEU A 9 -19.09 0.88 -4.20
C LEU A 9 -20.12 1.77 -3.51
N SER A 10 -19.72 2.35 -2.36
CA SER A 10 -20.58 3.23 -1.56
C SER A 10 -20.94 4.52 -2.30
N THR A 11 -22.03 5.14 -1.86
CA THR A 11 -22.44 6.48 -2.31
C THR A 11 -21.35 7.52 -2.04
N GLU A 12 -20.62 7.39 -0.93
CA GLU A 12 -19.50 8.27 -0.61
C GLU A 12 -18.39 8.15 -1.65
N PHE A 13 -18.04 6.92 -2.04
CA PHE A 13 -17.03 6.68 -3.07
C PHE A 13 -17.41 7.34 -4.40
N HIS A 14 -18.64 7.13 -4.86
CA HIS A 14 -19.13 7.72 -6.12
C HIS A 14 -19.16 9.25 -6.12
N ARG A 15 -19.32 9.87 -4.95
CA ARG A 15 -19.28 11.32 -4.80
C ARG A 15 -17.87 11.89 -4.71
N ARG A 16 -16.83 11.06 -4.55
CA ARG A 16 -15.45 11.51 -4.38
C ARG A 16 -14.80 11.80 -5.73
N PRO A 17 -14.62 13.08 -6.12
CA PRO A 17 -13.99 13.38 -7.39
C PRO A 17 -12.52 13.01 -7.38
N SER A 18 -12.03 12.49 -8.49
CA SER A 18 -10.59 12.31 -8.67
C SER A 18 -9.91 13.68 -8.76
N PRO A 19 -8.85 13.94 -7.98
CA PRO A 19 -8.11 15.20 -8.08
C PRO A 19 -7.54 15.39 -9.48
N ALA A 20 -7.85 16.51 -10.14
CA ALA A 20 -7.38 16.82 -11.50
C ALA A 20 -5.84 16.78 -11.62
N ILE A 21 -5.14 17.17 -10.56
CA ILE A 21 -3.67 17.14 -10.49
C ILE A 21 -3.09 15.73 -10.70
N ARG A 22 -3.81 14.67 -10.30
CA ARG A 22 -3.35 13.28 -10.50
C ARG A 22 -3.28 12.90 -11.98
N GLY A 23 -4.15 13.42 -12.81
CA GLY A 23 -4.10 13.22 -14.25
C GLY A 23 -2.85 13.84 -14.91
N LEU A 24 -2.24 14.81 -14.26
CA LEU A 24 -1.04 15.46 -14.75
C LEU A 24 0.26 14.73 -14.37
N LEU A 25 0.23 13.86 -13.34
CA LEU A 25 1.42 13.10 -12.92
C LEU A 25 2.00 12.21 -14.02
N ALA A 26 1.16 11.72 -14.93
CA ALA A 26 1.61 10.94 -16.09
C ALA A 26 2.54 11.72 -17.03
N PHE A 27 2.54 13.04 -16.97
CA PHE A 27 3.42 13.88 -17.78
C PHE A 27 4.82 14.02 -17.17
N GLU A 28 4.99 13.77 -15.86
CA GLU A 28 6.30 13.91 -15.19
C GLU A 28 7.35 12.91 -15.71
N SER A 29 6.93 11.77 -16.25
CA SER A 29 7.81 10.74 -16.80
C SER A 29 8.26 11.00 -18.23
N LYS A 30 7.80 12.09 -18.88
CA LYS A 30 8.21 12.41 -20.25
C LYS A 30 9.65 12.89 -20.27
N PRO A 31 10.45 12.48 -21.29
CA PRO A 31 11.79 12.99 -21.49
C PRO A 31 11.80 14.52 -21.56
N ASP A 32 12.83 15.14 -21.03
CA ASP A 32 13.06 16.59 -21.01
C ASP A 32 12.01 17.42 -20.29
N MET A 33 11.12 16.78 -19.49
CA MET A 33 10.12 17.48 -18.69
C MET A 33 10.72 17.99 -17.38
N ILE A 34 10.64 19.29 -17.16
CA ILE A 34 10.91 19.89 -15.84
C ILE A 34 9.57 20.12 -15.15
N SER A 35 9.28 19.29 -14.14
CA SER A 35 8.01 19.34 -13.43
C SER A 35 8.09 20.23 -12.19
N PHE A 36 7.13 21.14 -12.06
CA PHE A 36 6.86 21.92 -10.83
C PHE A 36 5.55 21.49 -10.18
N LEU A 37 4.98 20.36 -10.61
CA LEU A 37 3.60 19.98 -10.28
C LEU A 37 3.42 19.58 -8.83
N ALA A 38 4.34 18.80 -8.26
CA ALA A 38 4.13 18.12 -6.99
C ALA A 38 4.87 18.75 -5.80
N GLY A 39 5.61 19.85 -5.98
CA GLY A 39 6.38 20.48 -4.92
C GLY A 39 7.40 19.54 -4.25
N LYS A 40 7.96 18.60 -5.01
CA LYS A 40 8.90 17.61 -4.49
C LYS A 40 10.18 18.28 -3.99
N PRO A 41 10.67 17.95 -2.78
CA PRO A 41 11.93 18.46 -2.29
C PRO A 41 13.09 17.97 -3.14
N ASN A 42 14.14 18.79 -3.26
CA ASN A 42 15.35 18.36 -3.95
C ASN A 42 16.05 17.28 -3.11
N PRO A 43 16.37 16.10 -3.68
CA PRO A 43 17.05 15.03 -2.95
C PRO A 43 18.39 15.43 -2.31
N SER A 44 19.10 16.39 -2.89
CA SER A 44 20.35 16.91 -2.31
C SER A 44 20.17 17.61 -0.96
N GLY A 45 18.93 17.98 -0.61
CA GLY A 45 18.58 18.57 0.67
C GLY A 45 18.21 17.55 1.75
N PHE A 46 18.15 16.26 1.45
CA PHE A 46 17.85 15.25 2.45
C PHE A 46 18.98 15.11 3.47
N PRO A 47 18.69 15.11 4.78
CA PRO A 47 19.69 15.19 5.82
C PRO A 47 20.35 13.85 6.17
N PHE A 48 19.92 12.74 5.55
CA PHE A 48 20.39 11.40 5.88
C PHE A 48 21.34 10.87 4.81
N GLN A 49 22.47 10.34 5.22
CA GLN A 49 23.42 9.64 4.36
C GLN A 49 23.11 8.16 4.25
N SER A 50 22.67 7.56 5.36
CA SER A 50 22.29 6.16 5.43
C SER A 50 21.35 5.92 6.61
N ILE A 51 20.59 4.81 6.54
CA ILE A 51 19.81 4.26 7.64
C ILE A 51 20.25 2.81 7.78
N SER A 52 20.73 2.40 8.95
CA SER A 52 21.05 1.00 9.22
C SER A 52 20.15 0.43 10.31
N VAL A 53 19.77 -0.83 10.14
CA VAL A 53 18.95 -1.60 11.06
C VAL A 53 19.63 -2.93 11.32
N THR A 54 19.95 -3.20 12.57
CA THR A 54 20.54 -4.47 13.00
C THR A 54 19.44 -5.40 13.47
N LEU A 55 19.31 -6.56 12.84
CA LEU A 55 18.35 -7.59 13.24
C LEU A 55 18.85 -8.33 14.47
N LYS A 56 17.92 -8.75 15.35
CA LYS A 56 18.28 -9.60 16.51
C LYS A 56 18.79 -10.97 16.01
N PRO A 57 19.73 -11.60 16.73
CA PRO A 57 20.29 -12.89 16.33
C PRO A 57 19.25 -14.00 16.12
N ASP A 58 18.15 -13.96 16.86
CA ASP A 58 17.08 -14.95 16.85
C ASP A 58 15.98 -14.63 15.82
N ALA A 59 16.08 -13.54 15.07
CA ALA A 59 15.12 -13.22 14.02
C ALA A 59 15.28 -14.23 12.88
N ILE A 60 14.15 -14.71 12.35
CA ILE A 60 14.08 -15.77 11.32
C ILE A 60 14.95 -15.49 10.08
N MET A 61 15.32 -14.22 9.86
CA MET A 61 16.14 -13.78 8.72
C MET A 61 17.55 -13.34 9.12
N SER A 62 17.96 -13.52 10.39
CA SER A 62 19.20 -12.93 10.89
C SER A 62 20.40 -13.84 10.85
N ASN A 63 20.27 -15.08 10.45
CA ASN A 63 21.37 -16.02 10.55
C ASN A 63 22.07 -16.19 9.20
N ASP A 64 23.24 -15.59 9.08
CA ASP A 64 24.30 -16.28 8.38
C ASP A 64 24.58 -17.57 9.19
N PRO A 65 24.24 -18.75 8.63
CA PRO A 65 24.40 -20.02 9.36
C PRO A 65 25.84 -20.29 9.80
N GLU A 66 26.82 -19.60 9.20
CA GLU A 66 28.24 -19.85 9.46
C GLU A 66 28.80 -18.94 10.58
N THR A 67 28.27 -17.73 10.73
CA THR A 67 28.88 -16.74 11.64
C THR A 67 28.04 -16.38 12.86
N ASN A 68 26.74 -16.67 12.84
CA ASN A 68 25.76 -16.29 13.86
C ASN A 68 25.80 -14.78 14.21
N THR A 69 26.28 -13.96 13.26
CA THR A 69 26.33 -12.50 13.42
C THR A 69 24.98 -11.88 13.06
N PRO A 70 24.56 -10.83 13.78
CA PRO A 70 23.36 -10.11 13.42
C PRO A 70 23.46 -9.55 12.00
N THR A 71 22.42 -9.79 11.19
CA THR A 71 22.33 -9.20 9.86
C THR A 71 22.08 -7.70 9.97
N GLU A 72 22.92 -6.92 9.36
CA GLU A 72 22.72 -5.48 9.20
C GLU A 72 22.10 -5.17 7.84
N LEU A 73 21.00 -4.45 7.88
CA LEU A 73 20.33 -3.92 6.67
C LEU A 73 20.69 -2.44 6.54
N VAL A 74 21.31 -2.08 5.43
CA VAL A 74 21.71 -0.68 5.17
C VAL A 74 20.89 -0.15 3.98
N ILE A 75 20.28 1.02 4.18
CA ILE A 75 19.56 1.78 3.16
C ILE A 75 20.36 3.04 2.88
N GLU A 76 20.86 3.19 1.66
CA GLU A 76 21.71 4.32 1.25
C GLU A 76 21.53 4.63 -0.24
N GLY A 77 22.19 5.69 -0.71
CA GLY A 77 22.25 6.08 -2.11
C GLY A 77 20.86 6.32 -2.72
N ASP A 78 20.65 5.79 -3.92
CA ASP A 78 19.41 5.99 -4.69
C ASP A 78 18.19 5.38 -3.99
N THR A 79 18.37 4.26 -3.28
CA THR A 79 17.29 3.65 -2.50
C THR A 79 16.84 4.58 -1.39
N LEU A 80 17.78 5.18 -0.65
CA LEU A 80 17.47 6.14 0.40
C LEU A 80 16.78 7.39 -0.17
N ASN A 81 17.30 7.95 -1.25
CA ASN A 81 16.69 9.10 -1.91
C ASN A 81 15.25 8.81 -2.38
N ARG A 82 15.00 7.62 -2.92
CA ARG A 82 13.68 7.19 -3.35
C ARG A 82 12.70 7.07 -2.18
N VAL A 83 13.10 6.47 -1.07
CA VAL A 83 12.19 6.26 0.08
C VAL A 83 11.96 7.53 0.90
N LEU A 84 12.85 8.51 0.82
CA LEU A 84 12.69 9.83 1.44
C LEU A 84 11.85 10.79 0.58
N GLN A 85 11.65 10.48 -0.70
CA GLN A 85 10.88 11.30 -1.64
C GLN A 85 9.38 10.94 -1.57
N TYR A 86 8.53 11.87 -1.99
CA TYR A 86 7.13 11.58 -2.26
C TYR A 86 6.98 10.51 -3.35
N GLY A 87 6.29 9.43 -3.01
CA GLY A 87 6.01 8.30 -3.88
C GLY A 87 4.54 8.17 -4.25
N SER A 88 4.19 7.01 -4.79
CA SER A 88 2.79 6.65 -5.05
C SER A 88 2.00 6.52 -3.75
N SER A 89 0.76 7.00 -3.75
CA SER A 89 -0.17 6.84 -2.62
C SER A 89 -0.65 5.40 -2.43
N SER A 90 -0.46 4.53 -3.40
CA SER A 90 -0.84 3.11 -3.29
C SER A 90 0.22 2.27 -2.60
N SER A 91 1.50 2.50 -2.88
CA SER A 91 2.65 1.83 -2.27
C SER A 91 3.97 2.29 -2.86
N ASP A 92 5.09 2.05 -2.16
CA ASP A 92 6.41 1.93 -2.79
C ASP A 92 6.43 0.72 -3.73
N ILE A 93 7.00 0.88 -4.93
CA ILE A 93 6.91 -0.13 -5.97
C ILE A 93 7.62 -1.44 -5.58
N LEU A 94 8.82 -1.36 -5.04
CA LEU A 94 9.58 -2.57 -4.66
C LEU A 94 8.94 -3.30 -3.49
N PHE A 95 8.40 -2.55 -2.53
CA PHE A 95 7.65 -3.14 -1.42
C PHE A 95 6.39 -3.86 -1.91
N SER A 96 5.64 -3.22 -2.80
CA SER A 96 4.44 -3.79 -3.42
C SER A 96 4.77 -5.06 -4.23
N GLU A 97 5.89 -5.07 -4.95
CA GLU A 97 6.35 -6.26 -5.68
C GLU A 97 6.69 -7.41 -4.75
N ALA A 98 7.42 -7.14 -3.66
CA ALA A 98 7.79 -8.16 -2.68
C ALA A 98 6.56 -8.78 -1.99
N ILE A 99 5.61 -7.96 -1.54
CA ILE A 99 4.35 -8.45 -0.95
C ILE A 99 3.51 -9.19 -1.99
N GLY A 100 3.44 -8.67 -3.23
CA GLY A 100 2.74 -9.32 -4.33
C GLY A 100 3.28 -10.72 -4.64
N ALA A 101 4.60 -10.89 -4.59
CA ALA A 101 5.23 -12.20 -4.75
C ALA A 101 4.83 -13.18 -3.63
N ILE A 102 4.72 -12.70 -2.38
CA ILE A 102 4.25 -13.52 -1.26
C ILE A 102 2.78 -13.93 -1.48
N VAL A 103 1.91 -13.01 -1.86
CA VAL A 103 0.49 -13.29 -2.15
C VAL A 103 0.38 -14.32 -3.27
N THR A 104 1.16 -14.18 -4.34
CA THR A 104 1.19 -15.14 -5.44
C THR A 104 1.64 -16.51 -4.96
N ALA A 105 2.72 -16.59 -4.17
CA ALA A 105 3.25 -17.86 -3.68
C ALA A 105 2.30 -18.58 -2.71
N VAL A 106 1.62 -17.83 -1.83
CA VAL A 106 0.76 -18.40 -0.78
C VAL A 106 -0.63 -18.73 -1.31
N HIS A 107 -1.21 -17.86 -2.15
CA HIS A 107 -2.60 -17.96 -2.58
C HIS A 107 -2.79 -18.39 -4.03
N GLY A 108 -1.70 -18.59 -4.79
CA GLY A 108 -1.75 -18.97 -6.21
C GLY A 108 -2.41 -17.91 -7.10
N ARG A 109 -2.43 -16.65 -6.67
CA ARG A 109 -3.03 -15.53 -7.40
C ARG A 109 -1.99 -14.77 -8.21
N THR A 110 -2.39 -14.24 -9.34
CA THR A 110 -1.49 -13.48 -10.22
C THR A 110 -1.76 -11.99 -10.07
N ARG A 111 -0.71 -11.24 -9.71
CA ARG A 111 -0.82 -9.79 -9.62
C ARG A 111 -1.14 -9.19 -10.99
N ASN A 112 -2.06 -8.22 -11.01
CA ASN A 112 -2.35 -7.47 -12.21
C ASN A 112 -1.17 -6.52 -12.52
N ASP A 113 -0.43 -6.86 -13.56
CA ASP A 113 0.69 -6.10 -14.12
C ASP A 113 0.33 -5.45 -15.48
N GLY A 114 -0.96 -5.39 -15.78
CA GLY A 114 -1.49 -4.95 -17.06
C GLY A 114 -1.66 -6.08 -18.08
N THR A 115 -1.34 -7.32 -17.71
CA THR A 115 -1.60 -8.49 -18.55
C THR A 115 -3.01 -9.07 -18.29
N PRO A 116 -3.60 -9.77 -19.27
CA PRO A 116 -4.92 -10.41 -19.08
C PRO A 116 -4.96 -11.50 -17.99
N ALA A 117 -3.78 -11.97 -17.54
CA ALA A 117 -3.66 -13.01 -16.52
C ALA A 117 -3.67 -12.43 -15.09
N GLY A 118 -3.52 -11.11 -14.93
CA GLY A 118 -3.54 -10.46 -13.62
C GLY A 118 -4.94 -10.44 -13.02
N ASP A 119 -5.08 -10.89 -11.78
CA ASP A 119 -6.37 -11.03 -11.09
C ASP A 119 -6.49 -10.18 -9.81
N PHE A 120 -5.45 -9.43 -9.44
CA PHE A 120 -5.49 -8.50 -8.32
C PHE A 120 -4.52 -7.32 -8.49
N GLU A 121 -4.89 -6.20 -7.92
CA GLU A 121 -4.02 -5.05 -7.69
C GLU A 121 -3.71 -4.92 -6.20
N MET A 122 -2.65 -4.20 -5.87
CA MET A 122 -2.22 -4.05 -4.48
C MET A 122 -2.10 -2.58 -4.10
N SER A 123 -2.62 -2.29 -2.91
CA SER A 123 -2.38 -1.04 -2.22
C SER A 123 -1.96 -1.32 -0.78
N VAL A 124 -1.04 -0.53 -0.25
CA VAL A 124 -0.53 -0.66 1.11
C VAL A 124 -1.01 0.52 1.94
N GLY A 125 -1.47 0.23 3.15
CA GLY A 125 -1.91 1.25 4.12
C GLY A 125 -1.12 1.19 5.42
N THR A 126 -1.54 2.00 6.37
CA THR A 126 -0.88 2.17 7.66
C THR A 126 -1.40 1.13 8.68
N GLY A 127 -1.30 -0.14 8.32
CA GLY A 127 -1.78 -1.25 9.15
C GLY A 127 -3.21 -1.71 8.80
N SER A 128 -3.59 -2.88 9.34
CA SER A 128 -4.86 -3.54 9.01
C SER A 128 -6.08 -2.72 9.41
N GLN A 129 -6.05 -2.03 10.56
CA GLN A 129 -7.18 -1.22 11.01
C GLN A 129 -7.46 -0.03 10.07
N ASP A 130 -6.41 0.65 9.59
CA ASP A 130 -6.52 1.71 8.60
C ASP A 130 -7.13 1.21 7.28
N LEU A 131 -6.67 0.06 6.81
CA LEU A 131 -7.18 -0.55 5.58
C LEU A 131 -8.63 -1.01 5.72
N LEU A 132 -9.00 -1.60 6.85
CA LEU A 132 -10.38 -2.00 7.14
C LEU A 132 -11.32 -0.80 7.18
N SER A 133 -10.92 0.29 7.84
CA SER A 133 -11.70 1.53 7.88
C SER A 133 -11.86 2.16 6.49
N LYS A 134 -10.80 2.19 5.68
CA LYS A 134 -10.87 2.66 4.29
C LYS A 134 -11.76 1.77 3.43
N THR A 135 -11.66 0.46 3.60
CA THR A 135 -12.50 -0.51 2.88
C THR A 135 -13.97 -0.33 3.25
N SER A 136 -14.27 -0.15 4.55
CA SER A 136 -15.64 0.13 5.01
C SER A 136 -16.20 1.40 4.36
N THR A 137 -15.39 2.46 4.27
CA THR A 137 -15.81 3.71 3.59
C THR A 137 -16.11 3.51 2.10
N VAL A 138 -15.33 2.66 1.45
CA VAL A 138 -15.45 2.44 0.00
C VAL A 138 -16.63 1.55 -0.35
N LEU A 139 -16.94 0.57 0.49
CA LEU A 139 -17.92 -0.47 0.16
C LEU A 139 -19.30 -0.29 0.78
N PHE A 140 -19.42 0.37 1.93
CA PHE A 140 -20.66 0.38 2.69
C PHE A 140 -21.27 1.76 2.86
N ASP A 141 -22.59 1.81 2.71
CA ASP A 141 -23.43 2.94 3.08
C ASP A 141 -24.09 2.71 4.46
N PRO A 142 -24.50 3.78 5.17
CA PRO A 142 -25.29 3.63 6.40
C PRO A 142 -26.56 2.81 6.14
N GLY A 143 -26.79 1.81 7.01
CA GLY A 143 -27.91 0.87 6.89
C GLY A 143 -27.56 -0.46 6.21
N ASP A 144 -26.37 -0.59 5.65
CA ASP A 144 -25.89 -1.86 5.11
C ASP A 144 -25.64 -2.88 6.22
N THR A 145 -25.65 -4.17 5.87
CA THR A 145 -25.42 -5.28 6.79
C THR A 145 -24.15 -6.02 6.41
N VAL A 146 -23.28 -6.26 7.39
CA VAL A 146 -22.04 -7.01 7.25
C VAL A 146 -22.12 -8.32 8.03
N LEU A 147 -21.74 -9.42 7.40
CA LEU A 147 -21.61 -10.71 8.07
C LEU A 147 -20.18 -10.86 8.60
N LEU A 148 -20.08 -11.12 9.90
CA LEU A 148 -18.79 -11.29 10.59
C LEU A 148 -18.71 -12.68 11.21
N GLU A 149 -17.52 -13.25 11.21
CA GLU A 149 -17.26 -14.49 11.94
C GLU A 149 -17.31 -14.27 13.47
N SER A 150 -17.63 -15.33 14.22
CA SER A 150 -17.54 -15.30 15.69
C SER A 150 -16.66 -16.47 16.16
N PRO A 151 -15.59 -16.22 16.94
CA PRO A 151 -15.14 -14.92 17.48
C PRO A 151 -14.46 -14.03 16.41
N MET A 152 -14.57 -12.72 16.57
CA MET A 152 -13.94 -11.73 15.69
C MET A 152 -13.06 -10.77 16.48
N TYR A 153 -12.24 -10.00 15.76
CA TYR A 153 -11.45 -8.91 16.34
C TYR A 153 -12.36 -7.74 16.76
N PRO A 154 -12.48 -7.42 18.07
CA PRO A 154 -13.45 -6.42 18.55
C PRO A 154 -13.19 -5.00 18.04
N GLY A 155 -11.93 -4.67 17.67
CA GLY A 155 -11.56 -3.34 17.17
C GLY A 155 -12.22 -2.94 15.85
N LEU A 156 -12.86 -3.88 15.16
CA LEU A 156 -13.57 -3.61 13.91
C LEU A 156 -14.99 -3.07 14.13
N LEU A 157 -15.65 -3.48 15.23
CA LEU A 157 -17.04 -3.10 15.52
C LEU A 157 -17.28 -1.58 15.60
N PRO A 158 -16.42 -0.78 16.28
CA PRO A 158 -16.62 0.66 16.35
C PRO A 158 -16.63 1.34 14.99
N ASP A 159 -15.85 0.85 14.03
CA ASP A 159 -15.81 1.40 12.68
C ASP A 159 -17.16 1.20 11.96
N PHE A 160 -17.74 0.01 12.04
CA PHE A 160 -19.05 -0.27 11.46
C PHE A 160 -20.18 0.49 12.17
N THR A 161 -20.23 0.39 13.50
CA THR A 161 -21.33 1.00 14.27
C THR A 161 -21.35 2.52 14.18
N SER A 162 -20.17 3.17 14.16
CA SER A 162 -20.07 4.63 14.01
C SER A 162 -20.57 5.13 12.65
N ARG A 163 -20.54 4.27 11.64
CA ARG A 163 -21.03 4.55 10.27
C ARG A 163 -22.49 4.15 10.07
N GLY A 164 -23.13 3.56 11.06
CA GLY A 164 -24.49 3.04 10.94
C GLY A 164 -24.61 1.77 10.10
N ILE A 165 -23.54 0.98 10.04
CA ILE A 165 -23.49 -0.34 9.40
C ILE A 165 -23.87 -1.38 10.47
N HIS A 166 -24.69 -2.37 10.11
CA HIS A 166 -25.29 -3.37 10.99
C HIS A 166 -24.67 -4.76 10.83
#